data_85d130a1c61bb2f269b30dd17758f5e7
#
_entry.id   85d130a1c61bb2f269b30dd17758f5e7
#
_cell.length_a   1.000
_cell.length_b   1.000
_cell.length_c   1.000
_cell.angle_alpha   90.00
_cell.angle_beta   90.00
_cell.angle_gamma   90.00
#
_symmetry.space_group_name_H-M   'P 1'
#
loop_
_entity.id
_entity.type
_entity.pdbx_description
1 polymer ?
#
loop_
_entity_poly.entity_id
_entity_poly.type
_entity_poly.pdbx_seq_one_letter_code
_entity_poly.pdbx_strand_id
1 'polypeptide(L)'
;YDYGFKQEGLDKKNKIIFVHGSSRRNKEYPLDYWKKLADHLNDFNLDICVPVHGENQLNFFKEINKINSRAFKLETENFHKIKEEFDKCSFFIGVDTGLTHICAGLGLSGIFLFGPTDPSKVGPVFDHQRVIKKSEMTEINPSLIIKMLKEESFE
;
A
#
# COMPACT_ATOMS: atom_id res chain seq x y z
N TYR A 1 -13.10 17.90 -2.41
CA TYR A 1 -13.63 17.42 -2.39
C TYR A 1 -14.39 17.17 -2.23
N ASP A 2 -14.92 17.31 -2.19
CA ASP A 2 -15.65 16.98 -1.94
C ASP A 2 -16.16 16.84 -2.22
N TYR A 3 -16.75 16.98 -2.54
CA TYR A 3 -17.46 16.55 -2.72
C TYR A 3 -18.26 16.13 -2.86
N GLY A 4 -18.74 16.17 -2.97
CA GLY A 4 -19.64 15.74 -2.87
C GLY A 4 -19.77 15.09 -3.29
N PHE A 5 -19.93 14.86 -3.81
CA PHE A 5 -20.14 14.06 -4.00
C PHE A 5 -19.92 13.42 -3.67
N LYS A 6 -20.12 13.38 -3.68
CA LYS A 6 -20.12 12.82 -3.00
C LYS A 6 -20.16 11.67 -2.39
N GLN A 7 -20.92 10.74 -2.48
CA GLN A 7 -21.17 9.59 -1.64
C GLN A 7 -20.61 8.34 -2.24
N GLU A 8 -20.78 8.20 -3.52
CA GLU A 8 -20.12 7.08 -4.21
C GLU A 8 -18.62 7.23 -4.10
N GLY A 9 -18.19 8.46 -4.03
CA GLY A 9 -16.78 8.71 -3.85
C GLY A 9 -16.26 8.12 -2.56
N LEU A 10 -17.07 8.16 -1.50
CA LEU A 10 -16.69 7.58 -0.23
C LEU A 10 -16.55 6.07 -0.34
N ASP A 11 -17.48 5.41 -1.00
CA ASP A 11 -17.41 3.97 -1.20
C ASP A 11 -16.16 3.58 -2.00
N LYS A 12 -15.85 4.35 -3.03
CA LYS A 12 -14.67 4.11 -3.85
C LYS A 12 -13.39 4.25 -3.05
N LYS A 13 -13.41 5.07 -2.00
CA LYS A 13 -12.20 5.39 -1.25
C LYS A 13 -11.97 4.50 -0.05
N ASN A 14 -12.72 3.40 0.06
CA ASN A 14 -12.56 2.47 1.17
C ASN A 14 -11.61 1.33 0.82
N LYS A 15 -10.47 1.65 0.19
CA LYS A 15 -9.50 0.64 -0.22
C LYS A 15 -8.09 1.15 0.02
N ILE A 16 -7.24 0.25 0.51
CA ILE A 16 -5.82 0.52 0.72
C ILE A 16 -5.01 -0.44 -0.14
N ILE A 17 -3.89 0.03 -0.69
CA ILE A 17 -3.06 -0.78 -1.56
C ILE A 17 -1.81 -1.21 -0.80
N PHE A 18 -1.49 -2.50 -0.84
CA PHE A 18 -0.22 -3.05 -0.32
C PHE A 18 0.69 -3.32 -1.50
N VAL A 19 1.67 -2.47 -1.74
CA VAL A 19 2.62 -2.69 -2.81
C VAL A 19 3.87 -3.34 -2.23
N HIS A 20 3.93 -4.66 -2.31
CA HIS A 20 4.94 -5.46 -1.61
C HIS A 20 6.06 -5.99 -2.50
N GLY A 21 5.82 -6.10 -3.79
CA GLY A 21 6.78 -6.73 -4.68
C GLY A 21 7.87 -5.79 -5.13
N SER A 22 9.10 -6.30 -5.19
CA SER A 22 10.24 -5.56 -5.68
C SER A 22 11.19 -6.52 -6.41
N SER A 23 11.93 -5.98 -7.36
CA SER A 23 12.94 -6.75 -8.08
C SER A 23 14.17 -7.01 -7.21
N ARG A 24 14.32 -6.32 -6.09
CA ARG A 24 15.44 -6.47 -5.18
C ARG A 24 14.98 -6.89 -3.80
N ARG A 25 15.61 -7.93 -3.26
CA ARG A 25 15.26 -8.43 -1.95
C ARG A 25 15.40 -7.40 -0.84
N ASN A 26 16.46 -6.60 -0.90
CA ASN A 26 16.71 -5.64 0.16
C ASN A 26 15.71 -4.49 0.18
N LYS A 27 14.83 -4.42 -0.81
CA LYS A 27 13.75 -3.44 -0.84
C LYS A 27 12.43 -4.02 -0.34
N GLU A 28 12.38 -5.32 -0.08
CA GLU A 28 11.13 -5.97 0.34
C GLU A 28 10.94 -5.84 1.84
N TYR A 29 9.70 -5.61 2.22
CA TYR A 29 9.31 -5.53 3.62
C TYR A 29 8.91 -6.94 4.07
N PRO A 30 9.30 -7.37 5.28
CA PRO A 30 9.03 -8.75 5.71
C PRO A 30 7.57 -9.12 5.70
N LEU A 31 7.27 -10.34 5.27
CA LEU A 31 5.90 -10.84 5.21
C LEU A 31 5.21 -10.77 6.57
N ASP A 32 5.92 -11.14 7.64
CA ASP A 32 5.34 -11.10 8.98
C ASP A 32 4.90 -9.70 9.37
N TYR A 33 5.61 -8.68 8.89
CA TYR A 33 5.25 -7.29 9.17
C TYR A 33 4.00 -6.91 8.39
N TRP A 34 3.92 -7.32 7.12
CA TRP A 34 2.71 -7.10 6.32
C TRP A 34 1.50 -7.78 6.97
N LYS A 35 1.71 -8.97 7.54
CA LYS A 35 0.63 -9.69 8.22
C LYS A 35 0.12 -8.91 9.42
N LYS A 36 1.01 -8.27 10.16
CA LYS A 36 0.59 -7.45 11.29
C LYS A 36 -0.23 -6.26 10.84
N LEU A 37 0.15 -5.66 9.72
CA LEU A 37 -0.63 -4.56 9.16
C LEU A 37 -2.00 -5.03 8.71
N ALA A 38 -2.06 -6.17 8.04
CA ALA A 38 -3.33 -6.72 7.57
C ALA A 38 -4.26 -7.06 8.74
N ASP A 39 -3.70 -7.60 9.81
CA ASP A 39 -4.48 -7.92 10.99
C ASP A 39 -5.04 -6.68 11.65
N HIS A 40 -4.21 -5.64 11.76
CA HIS A 40 -4.67 -4.37 12.33
C HIS A 40 -5.82 -3.79 11.51
N LEU A 41 -5.76 -3.93 10.19
CA LEU A 41 -6.78 -3.37 9.31
C LEU A 41 -8.12 -4.10 9.39
N ASN A 42 -8.18 -5.26 10.08
CA ASN A 42 -9.46 -5.90 10.33
C ASN A 42 -10.39 -5.02 11.16
N ASP A 43 -9.83 -4.08 11.91
CA ASP A 43 -10.64 -3.17 12.73
C ASP A 43 -11.20 -2.01 11.93
N PHE A 44 -10.84 -1.91 10.66
CA PHE A 44 -11.31 -0.84 9.78
C PHE A 44 -12.21 -1.39 8.69
N ASN A 45 -13.06 -0.54 8.14
CA ASN A 45 -13.93 -0.92 7.02
C ASN A 45 -13.20 -0.65 5.71
N LEU A 46 -12.12 -1.40 5.47
CA LEU A 46 -11.23 -1.22 4.33
C LEU A 46 -10.98 -2.53 3.61
N ASP A 47 -11.03 -2.50 2.30
CA ASP A 47 -10.54 -3.59 1.48
C ASP A 47 -9.05 -3.38 1.20
N ILE A 48 -8.31 -4.46 1.09
CA ILE A 48 -6.87 -4.39 0.81
C ILE A 48 -6.63 -4.85 -0.62
N CYS A 49 -6.16 -3.95 -1.46
CA CYS A 49 -5.80 -4.27 -2.84
C CYS A 49 -4.36 -4.76 -2.87
N VAL A 50 -4.15 -5.99 -3.35
CA VAL A 50 -2.82 -6.59 -3.39
C VAL A 50 -2.45 -6.84 -4.85
N PRO A 51 -1.61 -6.00 -5.46
CA PRO A 51 -1.15 -6.26 -6.83
C PRO A 51 -0.29 -7.52 -6.84
N VAL A 52 -0.52 -8.39 -7.82
CA VAL A 52 0.22 -9.63 -7.94
C VAL A 52 0.74 -9.80 -9.35
N HIS A 53 1.97 -10.29 -9.43
CA HIS A 53 2.62 -10.67 -10.68
C HIS A 53 3.49 -11.88 -10.37
N GLY A 54 3.09 -13.03 -10.90
CA GLY A 54 3.84 -14.26 -10.68
C GLY A 54 3.48 -14.96 -9.38
N GLU A 55 4.05 -16.16 -9.24
CA GLU A 55 3.63 -17.06 -8.19
C GLU A 55 4.02 -16.61 -6.79
N ASN A 56 5.20 -16.01 -6.66
CA ASN A 56 5.64 -15.54 -5.34
C ASN A 56 4.71 -14.47 -4.79
N GLN A 57 4.26 -13.57 -5.65
CA GLN A 57 3.35 -12.53 -5.21
C GLN A 57 1.95 -13.06 -4.97
N LEU A 58 1.55 -14.08 -5.73
CA LEU A 58 0.28 -14.75 -5.47
C LEU A 58 0.31 -15.42 -4.09
N ASN A 59 1.43 -16.04 -3.74
CA ASN A 59 1.57 -16.66 -2.42
C ASN A 59 1.50 -15.62 -1.32
N PHE A 60 2.11 -14.47 -1.53
CA PHE A 60 2.01 -13.36 -0.59
C PHE A 60 0.54 -12.98 -0.38
N PHE A 61 -0.20 -12.82 -1.47
CA PHE A 61 -1.61 -12.48 -1.38
C PHE A 61 -2.39 -13.51 -0.56
N LYS A 62 -2.11 -14.79 -0.80
CA LYS A 62 -2.82 -15.85 -0.08
C LYS A 62 -2.56 -15.77 1.42
N GLU A 63 -1.33 -15.44 1.82
CA GLU A 63 -1.02 -15.30 3.24
C GLU A 63 -1.74 -14.10 3.85
N ILE A 64 -1.81 -12.99 3.13
CA ILE A 64 -2.54 -11.82 3.61
C ILE A 64 -4.03 -12.11 3.71
N ASN A 65 -4.58 -12.80 2.70
CA ASN A 65 -6.01 -13.10 2.67
C ASN A 65 -6.44 -14.01 3.82
N LYS A 66 -5.54 -14.88 4.28
CA LYS A 66 -5.82 -15.73 5.45
C LYS A 66 -6.04 -14.90 6.71
N ILE A 67 -5.38 -13.77 6.81
CA ILE A 67 -5.44 -12.91 8.00
C ILE A 67 -6.55 -11.89 7.88
N ASN A 68 -6.77 -11.37 6.68
CA ASN A 68 -7.78 -10.37 6.41
C ASN A 68 -8.52 -10.73 5.14
N SER A 69 -9.74 -11.25 5.28
CA SER A 69 -10.52 -11.77 4.16
C SER A 69 -10.97 -10.69 3.19
N ARG A 70 -10.81 -9.42 3.54
CA ARG A 70 -11.14 -8.31 2.65
C ARG A 70 -10.02 -7.99 1.67
N ALA A 71 -8.89 -8.71 1.77
CA ALA A 71 -7.82 -8.58 0.79
C ALA A 71 -8.25 -9.22 -0.53
N PHE A 72 -8.00 -8.52 -1.62
CA PHE A 72 -8.28 -9.02 -2.95
C PHE A 72 -7.07 -8.77 -3.84
N LYS A 73 -6.89 -9.63 -4.83
CA LYS A 73 -5.72 -9.51 -5.71
C LYS A 73 -6.05 -8.70 -6.95
N LEU A 74 -5.04 -8.01 -7.46
CA LEU A 74 -5.13 -7.26 -8.70
C LEU A 74 -4.03 -7.76 -9.63
N GLU A 75 -4.43 -8.35 -10.77
CA GLU A 75 -3.46 -8.80 -11.76
C GLU A 75 -2.83 -7.58 -12.43
N THR A 76 -1.52 -7.64 -12.65
CA THR A 76 -0.78 -6.46 -13.09
C THR A 76 -0.35 -6.51 -14.56
N GLU A 77 -0.93 -7.39 -15.36
CA GLU A 77 -0.59 -7.46 -16.78
C GLU A 77 -1.20 -6.32 -17.60
N ASN A 78 -2.27 -5.72 -17.11
CA ASN A 78 -2.98 -4.68 -17.85
C ASN A 78 -2.85 -3.35 -17.11
N PHE A 79 -2.10 -2.42 -17.68
CA PHE A 79 -1.86 -1.13 -17.06
C PHE A 79 -3.14 -0.33 -16.84
N HIS A 80 -4.08 -0.40 -17.78
CA HIS A 80 -5.34 0.33 -17.63
C HIS A 80 -6.14 -0.15 -16.43
N LYS A 81 -6.14 -1.46 -16.19
CA LYS A 81 -6.84 -2.02 -15.03
C LYS A 81 -6.17 -1.63 -13.73
N ILE A 82 -4.84 -1.57 -13.72
CA ILE A 82 -4.10 -1.12 -12.55
C ILE A 82 -4.52 0.30 -12.21
N LYS A 83 -4.50 1.17 -13.21
CA LYS A 83 -4.83 2.57 -13.00
C LYS A 83 -6.27 2.74 -12.53
N GLU A 84 -7.21 2.02 -13.17
CA GLU A 84 -8.61 2.08 -12.76
C GLU A 84 -8.80 1.69 -11.30
N GLU A 85 -8.16 0.58 -10.91
CA GLU A 85 -8.33 0.10 -9.53
C GLU A 85 -7.65 1.03 -8.55
N PHE A 86 -6.46 1.54 -8.87
CA PHE A 86 -5.75 2.44 -7.98
C PHE A 86 -6.52 3.75 -7.78
N ASP A 87 -7.23 4.22 -8.81
CA ASP A 87 -8.06 5.41 -8.69
C ASP A 87 -9.21 5.24 -7.70
N LYS A 88 -9.59 4.00 -7.43
CA LYS A 88 -10.66 3.70 -6.47
C LYS A 88 -10.15 3.57 -5.04
N CYS A 89 -8.84 3.67 -4.85
CA CYS A 89 -8.22 3.50 -3.54
C CYS A 89 -7.94 4.84 -2.90
N SER A 90 -7.84 4.84 -1.57
CA SER A 90 -7.60 6.08 -0.82
C SER A 90 -6.20 6.19 -0.28
N PHE A 91 -5.49 5.08 -0.16
CA PHE A 91 -4.21 5.08 0.53
C PHE A 91 -3.33 3.94 0.02
N PHE A 92 -2.03 4.11 0.12
CA PHE A 92 -1.10 3.03 -0.21
C PHE A 92 -0.02 2.90 0.85
N ILE A 93 0.49 1.67 1.01
CA ILE A 93 1.72 1.40 1.73
C ILE A 93 2.58 0.61 0.75
N GLY A 94 3.75 1.13 0.44
CA GLY A 94 4.52 0.50 -0.61
C GLY A 94 6.01 0.62 -0.43
N VAL A 95 6.71 -0.43 -0.91
CA VAL A 95 8.16 -0.43 -0.99
C VAL A 95 8.58 0.32 -2.25
N ASP A 96 9.88 0.57 -2.40
CA ASP A 96 10.42 1.33 -3.53
C ASP A 96 10.36 0.48 -4.81
N THR A 97 9.28 0.66 -5.57
CA THR A 97 9.06 -0.06 -6.83
C THR A 97 8.16 0.78 -7.72
N GLY A 98 8.10 0.42 -9.01
CA GLY A 98 7.34 1.18 -10.00
C GLY A 98 5.87 1.37 -9.63
N LEU A 99 5.22 0.32 -9.11
CA LEU A 99 3.81 0.42 -8.74
C LEU A 99 3.58 1.44 -7.62
N THR A 100 4.50 1.52 -6.66
CA THR A 100 4.38 2.51 -5.60
C THR A 100 4.47 3.92 -6.18
N HIS A 101 5.35 4.11 -7.14
CA HIS A 101 5.49 5.41 -7.79
C HIS A 101 4.27 5.76 -8.64
N ILE A 102 3.58 4.76 -9.19
CA ILE A 102 2.31 5.00 -9.88
C ILE A 102 1.28 5.50 -8.88
N CYS A 103 1.18 4.85 -7.71
CA CYS A 103 0.25 5.32 -6.66
C CYS A 103 0.53 6.77 -6.29
N ALA A 104 1.80 7.09 -6.08
CA ALA A 104 2.19 8.44 -5.71
C ALA A 104 1.86 9.43 -6.82
N GLY A 105 2.13 9.06 -8.07
CA GLY A 105 1.85 9.92 -9.22
C GLY A 105 0.37 10.20 -9.42
N LEU A 106 -0.48 9.26 -8.99
CA LEU A 106 -1.93 9.45 -9.04
C LEU A 106 -2.43 10.34 -7.91
N GLY A 107 -1.56 10.75 -7.01
CA GLY A 107 -1.94 11.66 -5.93
C GLY A 107 -2.55 10.99 -4.72
N LEU A 108 -2.41 9.67 -4.59
CA LEU A 108 -2.93 8.97 -3.43
C LEU A 108 -2.11 9.31 -2.18
N SER A 109 -2.79 9.39 -1.05
CA SER A 109 -2.09 9.48 0.23
C SER A 109 -1.40 8.15 0.49
N GLY A 110 -0.28 8.18 1.17
CA GLY A 110 0.40 6.92 1.41
C GLY A 110 1.70 7.01 2.15
N ILE A 111 2.32 5.86 2.31
CA ILE A 111 3.58 5.70 3.02
C ILE A 111 4.55 4.93 2.15
N PHE A 112 5.69 5.54 1.85
CA PHE A 112 6.81 4.88 1.20
C PHE A 112 7.73 4.26 2.25
N LEU A 113 8.11 3.02 2.03
CA LEU A 113 9.03 2.31 2.92
C LEU A 113 10.38 2.17 2.24
N PHE A 114 11.39 2.76 2.83
CA PHE A 114 12.76 2.71 2.30
C PHE A 114 13.70 2.06 3.30
N GLY A 115 14.48 1.09 2.83
CA GLY A 115 15.57 0.53 3.58
C GLY A 115 16.87 1.18 3.14
N PRO A 116 17.75 0.43 2.45
CA PRO A 116 19.05 0.97 2.05
C PRO A 116 19.01 1.98 0.90
N THR A 117 17.87 2.16 0.24
CA THR A 117 17.75 3.10 -0.88
C THR A 117 17.62 4.54 -0.41
N ASP A 118 18.20 5.48 -1.14
CA ASP A 118 18.13 6.90 -0.82
C ASP A 118 16.81 7.49 -1.33
N PRO A 119 15.90 7.91 -0.42
CA PRO A 119 14.60 8.43 -0.85
C PRO A 119 14.67 9.80 -1.50
N SER A 120 15.78 10.52 -1.37
CA SER A 120 15.90 11.83 -1.99
C SER A 120 15.85 11.78 -3.51
N LYS A 121 16.13 10.61 -4.10
CA LYS A 121 16.13 10.44 -5.55
C LYS A 121 14.81 9.94 -6.11
N VAL A 122 14.00 9.27 -5.28
CA VAL A 122 12.76 8.63 -5.74
C VAL A 122 11.63 8.84 -4.74
N GLY A 123 11.70 9.91 -3.98
CA GLY A 123 10.74 10.16 -2.90
C GLY A 123 9.36 10.58 -3.38
N PRO A 124 8.49 10.85 -2.42
CA PRO A 124 7.10 11.23 -2.71
C PRO A 124 6.98 12.50 -3.53
N VAL A 125 5.88 12.58 -4.27
CA VAL A 125 5.60 13.72 -5.16
C VAL A 125 4.74 14.77 -4.45
N PHE A 126 3.88 14.35 -3.53
CA PHE A 126 2.92 15.25 -2.88
C PHE A 126 3.12 15.29 -1.37
N ASP A 127 2.70 16.41 -0.76
CA ASP A 127 2.91 16.64 0.67
C ASP A 127 2.19 15.64 1.57
N HIS A 128 1.09 15.06 1.11
CA HIS A 128 0.33 14.09 1.92
C HIS A 128 0.90 12.69 1.83
N GLN A 129 2.04 12.53 1.18
CA GLN A 129 2.74 11.26 1.08
C GLN A 129 3.92 11.27 2.03
N ARG A 130 4.06 10.22 2.82
CA ARG A 130 5.07 10.15 3.87
C ARG A 130 6.13 9.13 3.54
N VAL A 131 7.29 9.27 4.16
CA VAL A 131 8.43 8.37 3.98
C VAL A 131 8.87 7.84 5.32
N ILE A 132 9.10 6.52 5.39
CA ILE A 132 9.80 5.91 6.51
C ILE A 132 11.11 5.37 5.96
N LYS A 133 12.23 5.85 6.49
CA LYS A 133 13.55 5.46 6.03
C LYS A 133 14.36 4.89 7.18
N LYS A 134 14.85 3.66 7.02
CA LYS A 134 15.76 3.01 7.96
C LYS A 134 16.90 2.40 7.17
N SER A 135 17.94 1.94 7.88
CA SER A 135 19.08 1.28 7.22
C SER A 135 18.66 -0.01 6.54
N GLU A 136 17.74 -0.74 7.16
CA GLU A 136 17.23 -2.01 6.66
C GLU A 136 15.72 -2.00 6.77
N MET A 137 15.07 -2.70 5.84
CA MET A 137 13.60 -2.81 5.88
C MET A 137 13.11 -3.47 7.16
N THR A 138 13.88 -4.40 7.71
CA THR A 138 13.50 -5.08 8.96
C THR A 138 13.45 -4.14 10.16
N GLU A 139 14.06 -2.96 10.06
CA GLU A 139 14.03 -1.97 11.13
C GLU A 139 12.77 -1.10 11.13
N ILE A 140 11.95 -1.23 10.09
CA ILE A 140 10.69 -0.49 10.03
C ILE A 140 9.63 -1.27 10.81
N ASN A 141 9.45 -0.90 12.07
CA ASN A 141 8.51 -1.61 12.94
C ASN A 141 7.08 -1.35 12.47
N PRO A 142 6.27 -2.41 12.29
CA PRO A 142 4.87 -2.21 11.87
C PRO A 142 4.09 -1.28 12.78
N SER A 143 4.43 -1.21 14.07
CA SER A 143 3.72 -0.32 14.99
C SER A 143 3.86 1.14 14.59
N LEU A 144 4.97 1.52 13.96
CA LEU A 144 5.13 2.89 13.46
C LEU A 144 4.15 3.16 12.33
N ILE A 145 4.00 2.20 11.41
CA ILE A 145 3.05 2.34 10.31
C ILE A 145 1.62 2.39 10.86
N ILE A 146 1.32 1.53 11.81
CA ILE A 146 -0.01 1.49 12.44
C ILE A 146 -0.32 2.83 13.09
N LYS A 147 0.66 3.43 13.76
CA LYS A 147 0.48 4.74 14.37
C LYS A 147 0.15 5.78 13.31
N MET A 148 0.85 5.75 12.18
CA MET A 148 0.58 6.68 11.09
C MET A 148 -0.80 6.45 10.49
N LEU A 149 -1.22 5.19 10.36
CA LEU A 149 -2.54 4.87 9.85
C LEU A 149 -3.65 5.40 10.75
N LYS A 150 -3.43 5.40 12.06
CA LYS A 150 -4.41 5.93 12.99
C LYS A 150 -4.60 7.44 12.85
N GLU A 151 -3.63 8.12 12.27
CA GLU A 151 -3.73 9.55 12.02
C GLU A 151 -4.53 9.86 10.76
N GLU A 152 -4.79 8.84 9.93
CA GLU A 152 -5.60 8.98 8.73
C GLU A 152 -7.07 8.74 9.06
N SER A 153 -7.96 9.33 8.30
CA SER A 153 -9.39 9.18 8.51
C SER A 153 -9.96 8.24 7.46
N PHE A 154 -10.15 6.98 7.83
CA PHE A 154 -10.71 5.96 6.95
C PHE A 154 -12.16 5.68 7.29
N GLU A 155 -13.00 6.68 7.20
CA GLU A 155 -14.40 6.48 7.56
C GLU A 155 -15.34 6.28 6.41
#